data_b448cde66321634e57216ba9f4c3380c
#
_entry.id   b448cde66321634e57216ba9f4c3380c
#
_cell.length_a   1.000
_cell.length_b   1.000
_cell.length_c   1.000
_cell.angle_alpha   90.00
_cell.angle_beta   90.00
_cell.angle_gamma   90.00
#
_symmetry.space_group_name_H-M   'P 1'
#
loop_
_entity.id
_entity.type
_entity.pdbx_description
1 polymer ?
#
loop_
_entity_poly.entity_id
_entity_poly.type
_entity_poly.pdbx_seq_one_letter_code
_entity_poly.pdbx_strand_id
1 'polypeptide(L)'
;MENLAHDLTLGLDPVVFAYELGFICDDWQARVLRSNSKRILLNCSRQSGKSSNAAILALHESLYHAKSLVLLISPSLRQSNELFRKVTDFSNMLSIKPKLIEDNKLSCTFENRSRIVSLPSTEATIRGFSGANLIIEDESARVSDDLYRAIRPMLAVTNGRLILMSTPFGKRGHFYQEWSEGDEWAKFQIKAVDCPRIRKDFLESEKRSLGDWWFKQEYMCEFMDSVDSAFRTEEIKRMFEENIEQWAL
;
A
#
# COMPACT_ATOMS: atom_id res chain seq x y z
N MET A 1 30.35 14.19 15.70
CA MET A 1 30.55 13.34 14.49
C MET A 1 29.73 12.08 14.53
N GLU A 2 29.64 11.38 15.67
CA GLU A 2 28.84 10.14 15.80
C GLU A 2 27.35 10.35 15.46
N ASN A 3 26.73 11.44 15.92
CA ASN A 3 25.33 11.75 15.61
C ASN A 3 25.07 11.96 14.10
N LEU A 4 26.00 12.58 13.37
CA LEU A 4 25.84 12.81 11.93
C LEU A 4 25.96 11.49 11.14
N ALA A 5 26.92 10.63 11.52
CA ALA A 5 27.09 9.34 10.86
C ALA A 5 25.86 8.43 11.09
N HIS A 6 25.33 8.46 12.31
CA HIS A 6 24.09 7.72 12.62
C HIS A 6 22.90 8.24 11.80
N ASP A 7 22.67 9.55 11.77
CA ASP A 7 21.59 10.17 11.01
C ASP A 7 21.68 9.89 9.50
N LEU A 8 22.91 9.94 8.94
CA LEU A 8 23.16 9.55 7.56
C LEU A 8 22.80 8.08 7.29
N THR A 9 23.10 7.18 8.24
CA THR A 9 22.76 5.77 8.10
C THR A 9 21.24 5.56 8.09
N LEU A 10 20.51 6.26 8.97
CA LEU A 10 19.06 6.23 9.00
C LEU A 10 18.45 6.77 7.69
N GLY A 11 19.01 7.85 7.15
CA GLY A 11 18.55 8.45 5.91
C GLY A 11 18.83 7.61 4.67
N LEU A 12 19.92 6.84 4.66
CA LEU A 12 20.32 6.02 3.52
C LEU A 12 19.62 4.64 3.49
N ASP A 13 19.24 4.10 4.64
CA ASP A 13 18.60 2.77 4.71
C ASP A 13 17.32 2.80 5.54
N PRO A 14 16.14 2.77 4.91
CA PRO A 14 14.86 2.79 5.60
C PRO A 14 14.62 1.54 6.47
N VAL A 15 15.38 0.46 6.32
CA VAL A 15 15.33 -0.70 7.21
C VAL A 15 16.06 -0.40 8.52
N VAL A 16 17.22 0.26 8.46
CA VAL A 16 17.93 0.73 9.66
C VAL A 16 17.06 1.77 10.40
N PHE A 17 16.41 2.66 9.65
CA PHE A 17 15.42 3.58 10.21
C PHE A 17 14.26 2.85 10.91
N ALA A 18 13.73 1.78 10.33
CA ALA A 18 12.70 0.96 10.96
C ALA A 18 13.19 0.34 12.29
N TYR A 19 14.43 -0.12 12.36
CA TYR A 19 15.02 -0.61 13.62
C TYR A 19 15.16 0.47 14.68
N GLU A 20 15.50 1.70 14.31
CA GLU A 20 15.52 2.86 15.23
C GLU A 20 14.14 3.13 15.84
N LEU A 21 13.07 2.86 15.08
CA LEU A 21 11.68 2.92 15.55
C LEU A 21 11.26 1.69 16.39
N GLY A 22 12.17 0.77 16.69
CA GLY A 22 11.85 -0.48 17.36
C GLY A 22 11.06 -1.47 16.50
N PHE A 23 10.99 -1.26 15.18
CA PHE A 23 10.25 -2.11 14.26
C PHE A 23 11.18 -3.14 13.59
N ILE A 24 11.00 -4.41 13.96
CA ILE A 24 11.74 -5.53 13.36
C ILE A 24 11.01 -5.94 12.08
N CYS A 25 11.66 -5.71 10.94
CA CYS A 25 11.10 -6.02 9.63
C CYS A 25 11.11 -7.52 9.34
N ASP A 26 10.02 -8.02 8.77
CA ASP A 26 10.06 -9.29 8.03
C ASP A 26 10.85 -9.09 6.72
N ASP A 27 11.33 -10.17 6.12
CA ASP A 27 12.12 -10.11 4.87
C ASP A 27 11.42 -9.36 3.74
N TRP A 28 10.11 -9.56 3.59
CA TRP A 28 9.33 -8.86 2.57
C TRP A 28 9.21 -7.36 2.86
N GLN A 29 9.08 -6.99 4.14
CA GLN A 29 9.02 -5.58 4.57
C GLN A 29 10.34 -4.88 4.29
N ALA A 30 11.44 -5.51 4.63
CA ALA A 30 12.77 -5.00 4.34
C ALA A 30 12.99 -4.81 2.82
N ARG A 31 12.55 -5.77 1.99
CA ARG A 31 12.63 -5.65 0.53
C ARG A 31 11.80 -4.49 -0.02
N VAL A 32 10.59 -4.28 0.51
CA VAL A 32 9.74 -3.16 0.11
C VAL A 32 10.35 -1.82 0.53
N LEU A 33 10.84 -1.72 1.77
CA LEU A 33 11.48 -0.51 2.29
C LEU A 33 12.69 -0.10 1.44
N ARG A 34 13.52 -1.05 1.04
CA ARG A 34 14.73 -0.84 0.20
C ARG A 34 14.45 -0.76 -1.30
N SER A 35 13.20 -0.96 -1.73
CA SER A 35 12.87 -0.93 -3.14
C SER A 35 12.99 0.48 -3.72
N ASN A 36 13.72 0.62 -4.82
CA ASN A 36 13.83 1.87 -5.58
C ASN A 36 12.77 2.00 -6.69
N SER A 37 11.86 1.02 -6.79
CA SER A 37 10.80 1.05 -7.81
C SER A 37 9.87 2.23 -7.61
N LYS A 38 9.54 2.92 -8.70
CA LYS A 38 8.58 4.03 -8.69
C LYS A 38 7.14 3.55 -8.57
N ARG A 39 6.87 2.31 -8.92
CA ARG A 39 5.55 1.67 -8.85
C ARG A 39 5.68 0.39 -8.04
N ILE A 40 4.99 0.33 -6.91
CA ILE A 40 5.00 -0.83 -6.01
C ILE A 40 3.57 -1.28 -5.76
N LEU A 41 3.32 -2.56 -5.93
CA LEU A 41 2.02 -3.17 -5.71
C LEU A 41 2.13 -4.26 -4.64
N LEU A 42 1.43 -4.06 -3.53
CA LEU A 42 1.43 -4.95 -2.37
C LEU A 42 0.08 -5.67 -2.27
N ASN A 43 0.03 -6.89 -2.78
CA ASN A 43 -1.09 -7.80 -2.59
C ASN A 43 -0.86 -8.58 -1.29
N CYS A 44 -1.46 -8.11 -0.21
CA CYS A 44 -1.16 -8.58 1.14
C CYS A 44 -2.40 -9.12 1.84
N SER A 45 -2.22 -10.21 2.58
CA SER A 45 -3.24 -10.70 3.49
C SER A 45 -3.55 -9.70 4.60
N ARG A 46 -4.69 -9.90 5.26
CA ARG A 46 -4.98 -9.18 6.51
C ARG A 46 -3.89 -9.46 7.55
N GLN A 47 -3.65 -8.50 8.44
CA GLN A 47 -2.69 -8.60 9.55
C GLN A 47 -1.22 -8.87 9.14
N SER A 48 -0.88 -8.74 7.86
CA SER A 48 0.50 -8.89 7.38
C SER A 48 1.46 -7.79 7.87
N GLY A 49 0.94 -6.62 8.28
CA GLY A 49 1.77 -5.48 8.68
C GLY A 49 1.98 -4.45 7.56
N LYS A 50 1.21 -4.50 6.46
CA LYS A 50 1.31 -3.56 5.33
C LYS A 50 1.25 -2.09 5.74
N SER A 51 0.29 -1.73 6.61
CA SER A 51 0.10 -0.33 7.02
C SER A 51 1.26 0.19 7.90
N SER A 52 1.92 -0.68 8.69
CA SER A 52 3.13 -0.28 9.45
C SER A 52 4.29 0.01 8.50
N ASN A 53 4.50 -0.84 7.50
CA ASN A 53 5.52 -0.63 6.48
C ASN A 53 5.30 0.67 5.69
N ALA A 54 4.04 0.94 5.31
CA ALA A 54 3.63 2.17 4.65
C ALA A 54 3.89 3.42 5.51
N ALA A 55 3.56 3.36 6.80
CA ALA A 55 3.78 4.47 7.73
C ALA A 55 5.28 4.78 7.91
N ILE A 56 6.13 3.74 7.98
CA ILE A 56 7.60 3.89 8.05
C ILE A 56 8.12 4.55 6.78
N LEU A 57 7.67 4.11 5.58
CA LEU A 57 8.06 4.73 4.31
C LEU A 57 7.64 6.20 4.23
N ALA A 58 6.42 6.52 4.66
CA ALA A 58 5.90 7.88 4.68
C ALA A 58 6.73 8.80 5.59
N LEU A 59 7.07 8.31 6.78
CA LEU A 59 7.86 9.04 7.74
C LEU A 59 9.31 9.22 7.24
N HIS A 60 9.94 8.16 6.75
CA HIS A 60 11.30 8.20 6.20
C HIS A 60 11.39 9.19 5.03
N GLU A 61 10.48 9.13 4.05
CA GLU A 61 10.42 10.07 2.92
C GLU A 61 10.34 11.52 3.41
N SER A 62 9.50 11.79 4.42
CA SER A 62 9.29 13.15 4.91
C SER A 62 10.44 13.69 5.75
N LEU A 63 11.16 12.84 6.47
CA LEU A 63 12.29 13.28 7.31
C LEU A 63 13.56 13.53 6.50
N TYR A 64 13.84 12.65 5.51
CA TYR A 64 15.12 12.66 4.79
C TYR A 64 15.05 13.31 3.40
N HIS A 65 13.84 13.64 2.90
CA HIS A 65 13.68 14.41 1.66
C HIS A 65 12.94 15.72 1.94
N ALA A 66 13.71 16.79 2.10
CA ALA A 66 13.15 18.11 2.41
C ALA A 66 12.13 18.59 1.35
N LYS A 67 11.06 19.26 1.80
CA LYS A 67 9.96 19.76 0.97
C LYS A 67 9.16 18.66 0.26
N SER A 68 9.30 17.39 0.67
CA SER A 68 8.51 16.31 0.09
C SER A 68 7.03 16.41 0.49
N LEU A 69 6.16 16.02 -0.43
CA LEU A 69 4.74 15.82 -0.18
C LEU A 69 4.42 14.34 -0.23
N VAL A 70 3.95 13.81 0.89
CA VAL A 70 3.48 12.43 1.02
C VAL A 70 1.98 12.44 1.18
N LEU A 71 1.27 11.70 0.31
CA LEU A 71 -0.18 11.52 0.39
C LEU A 71 -0.50 10.10 0.80
N LEU A 72 -1.29 9.96 1.87
CA LEU A 72 -1.84 8.69 2.34
C LEU A 72 -3.33 8.68 1.99
N ILE A 73 -3.76 7.75 1.14
CA ILE A 73 -5.13 7.70 0.63
C ILE A 73 -5.77 6.39 1.09
N SER A 74 -6.97 6.48 1.64
CA SER A 74 -7.73 5.32 2.12
C SER A 74 -9.21 5.45 1.76
N PRO A 75 -9.99 4.36 1.61
CA PRO A 75 -11.40 4.43 1.20
C PRO A 75 -12.28 5.25 2.13
N SER A 76 -11.95 5.36 3.41
CA SER A 76 -12.74 6.07 4.41
C SER A 76 -11.90 6.95 5.32
N LEU A 77 -12.52 7.99 5.88
CA LEU A 77 -11.90 8.88 6.86
C LEU A 77 -11.38 8.10 8.09
N ARG A 78 -12.06 7.05 8.52
CA ARG A 78 -11.62 6.20 9.63
C ARG A 78 -10.30 5.50 9.31
N GLN A 79 -10.18 4.91 8.13
CA GLN A 79 -8.95 4.24 7.69
C GLN A 79 -7.81 5.25 7.50
N SER A 80 -8.10 6.43 6.96
CA SER A 80 -7.14 7.54 6.87
C SER A 80 -6.59 7.93 8.25
N ASN A 81 -7.47 8.08 9.25
CA ASN A 81 -7.07 8.37 10.63
C ASN A 81 -6.17 7.25 11.21
N GLU A 82 -6.53 5.98 10.99
CA GLU A 82 -5.75 4.86 11.52
C GLU A 82 -4.36 4.76 10.89
N LEU A 83 -4.25 5.00 9.58
CA LEU A 83 -2.96 5.00 8.90
C LEU A 83 -2.09 6.19 9.36
N PHE A 84 -2.67 7.39 9.46
CA PHE A 84 -1.96 8.57 9.95
C PHE A 84 -1.52 8.44 11.40
N ARG A 85 -2.36 7.83 12.27
CA ARG A 85 -2.00 7.54 13.66
C ARG A 85 -0.75 6.67 13.74
N LYS A 86 -0.60 5.66 12.88
CA LYS A 86 0.63 4.85 12.84
C LYS A 86 1.88 5.68 12.50
N VAL A 87 1.75 6.65 11.59
CA VAL A 87 2.85 7.58 11.29
C VAL A 87 3.22 8.38 12.54
N THR A 88 2.22 8.92 13.24
CA THR A 88 2.43 9.69 14.47
C THR A 88 3.04 8.83 15.57
N ASP A 89 2.54 7.60 15.76
CA ASP A 89 3.08 6.66 16.74
C ASP A 89 4.56 6.37 16.47
N PHE A 90 4.94 6.06 15.23
CA PHE A 90 6.34 5.85 14.86
C PHE A 90 7.18 7.12 15.01
N SER A 91 6.66 8.29 14.65
CA SER A 91 7.36 9.57 14.87
C SER A 91 7.67 9.81 16.35
N ASN A 92 6.77 9.38 17.25
CA ASN A 92 6.96 9.48 18.69
C ASN A 92 7.97 8.47 19.27
N MET A 93 8.29 7.40 18.54
CA MET A 93 9.28 6.40 18.94
C MET A 93 10.71 6.82 18.64
N LEU A 94 10.91 7.83 17.78
CA LEU A 94 12.24 8.33 17.47
C LEU A 94 12.93 8.90 18.71
N SER A 95 14.22 8.58 18.87
CA SER A 95 15.07 9.07 19.97
C SER A 95 15.16 10.59 19.94
N ILE A 96 15.23 11.19 18.76
CA ILE A 96 15.16 12.63 18.53
C ILE A 96 13.83 12.91 17.81
N LYS A 97 12.88 13.51 18.53
CA LYS A 97 11.58 13.84 17.95
C LYS A 97 11.71 14.91 16.88
N PRO A 98 11.15 14.68 15.67
CA PRO A 98 11.18 15.69 14.63
C PRO A 98 10.32 16.90 15.05
N LYS A 99 10.81 18.08 14.75
CA LYS A 99 10.06 19.32 15.00
C LYS A 99 8.96 19.48 13.95
N LEU A 100 7.75 19.70 14.42
CA LEU A 100 6.58 19.98 13.60
C LEU A 100 6.31 21.48 13.58
N ILE A 101 6.00 22.02 12.39
CA ILE A 101 5.48 23.38 12.19
C ILE A 101 3.96 23.38 12.35
N GLU A 102 3.32 22.33 11.82
CA GLU A 102 1.88 22.12 11.92
C GLU A 102 1.61 20.67 12.28
N ASP A 103 0.64 20.45 13.17
CA ASP A 103 0.18 19.13 13.61
C ASP A 103 -1.35 19.15 13.68
N ASN A 104 -1.98 18.43 12.75
CA ASN A 104 -3.42 18.31 12.62
C ASN A 104 -3.84 16.82 12.69
N LYS A 105 -5.13 16.56 12.81
CA LYS A 105 -5.65 15.17 12.90
C LYS A 105 -5.28 14.25 11.73
N LEU A 106 -5.06 14.82 10.54
CA LEU A 106 -4.81 14.09 9.29
C LEU A 106 -3.59 14.63 8.52
N SER A 107 -2.86 15.57 9.07
CA SER A 107 -1.69 16.12 8.40
C SER A 107 -0.68 16.66 9.39
N CYS A 108 0.59 16.57 9.01
CA CYS A 108 1.69 17.24 9.73
C CYS A 108 2.66 17.87 8.73
N THR A 109 3.28 18.96 9.16
CA THR A 109 4.34 19.66 8.43
C THR A 109 5.59 19.70 9.30
N PHE A 110 6.70 19.18 8.78
CA PHE A 110 7.98 19.13 9.46
C PHE A 110 8.79 20.42 9.25
N GLU A 111 9.79 20.66 10.10
CA GLU A 111 10.69 21.84 10.01
C GLU A 111 11.43 21.93 8.66
N ASN A 112 11.73 20.79 8.02
CA ASN A 112 12.32 20.71 6.67
C ASN A 112 11.31 21.04 5.54
N ARG A 113 10.08 21.47 5.91
CA ARG A 113 8.95 21.81 5.02
C ARG A 113 8.36 20.62 4.26
N SER A 114 8.70 19.40 4.61
CA SER A 114 7.97 18.23 4.11
C SER A 114 6.63 18.08 4.80
N ARG A 115 5.69 17.44 4.13
CA ARG A 115 4.32 17.29 4.61
C ARG A 115 3.83 15.85 4.41
N ILE A 116 3.14 15.33 5.41
CA ILE A 116 2.33 14.10 5.28
C ILE A 116 0.86 14.52 5.41
N VAL A 117 0.06 14.13 4.43
CA VAL A 117 -1.39 14.42 4.41
C VAL A 117 -2.12 13.11 4.17
N SER A 118 -3.05 12.78 5.08
CA SER A 118 -3.91 11.60 4.96
C SER A 118 -5.32 12.01 4.56
N LEU A 119 -5.84 11.38 3.50
CA LEU A 119 -7.06 11.80 2.83
C LEU A 119 -8.00 10.60 2.63
N PRO A 120 -9.32 10.77 2.84
CA PRO A 120 -10.29 9.82 2.33
C PRO A 120 -10.34 9.88 0.80
N SER A 121 -10.69 8.77 0.16
CA SER A 121 -10.70 8.60 -1.30
C SER A 121 -11.90 9.32 -1.97
N THR A 122 -12.07 10.61 -1.69
CA THR A 122 -13.07 11.45 -2.37
C THR A 122 -12.38 12.39 -3.35
N GLU A 123 -12.84 12.42 -4.61
CA GLU A 123 -12.23 13.26 -5.66
C GLU A 123 -12.08 14.75 -5.27
N ALA A 124 -13.06 15.29 -4.57
CA ALA A 124 -13.07 16.70 -4.19
C ALA A 124 -11.89 17.09 -3.29
N THR A 125 -11.44 16.18 -2.43
CA THR A 125 -10.33 16.45 -1.51
C THR A 125 -8.95 16.26 -2.14
N ILE A 126 -8.85 15.50 -3.22
CA ILE A 126 -7.56 15.10 -3.81
C ILE A 126 -7.09 16.07 -4.89
N ARG A 127 -8.01 16.65 -5.68
CA ARG A 127 -7.65 17.55 -6.80
C ARG A 127 -6.89 18.83 -6.42
N GLY A 128 -6.80 19.17 -5.14
CA GLY A 128 -6.05 20.33 -4.63
C GLY A 128 -4.54 20.09 -4.47
N PHE A 129 -4.04 18.89 -4.68
CA PHE A 129 -2.63 18.55 -4.49
C PHE A 129 -1.90 18.36 -5.82
N SER A 130 -0.63 18.76 -5.85
CA SER A 130 0.25 18.54 -7.00
C SER A 130 1.69 18.34 -6.51
N GLY A 131 2.51 17.67 -7.32
CA GLY A 131 3.93 17.49 -7.00
C GLY A 131 4.16 16.56 -5.81
N ALA A 132 3.39 15.48 -5.68
CA ALA A 132 3.61 14.48 -4.65
C ALA A 132 4.89 13.66 -4.91
N ASN A 133 5.70 13.47 -3.88
CA ASN A 133 6.91 12.64 -3.91
C ASN A 133 6.58 11.16 -3.67
N LEU A 134 5.58 10.93 -2.81
CA LEU A 134 5.10 9.59 -2.49
C LEU A 134 3.58 9.62 -2.34
N ILE A 135 2.91 8.71 -3.02
CA ILE A 135 1.48 8.42 -2.80
C ILE A 135 1.36 6.97 -2.35
N ILE A 136 0.68 6.74 -1.24
CA ILE A 136 0.34 5.42 -0.73
C ILE A 136 -1.18 5.30 -0.71
N GLU A 137 -1.71 4.38 -1.51
CA GLU A 137 -3.13 4.08 -1.59
C GLU A 137 -3.40 2.79 -0.82
N ASP A 138 -3.99 2.92 0.37
CA ASP A 138 -4.37 1.79 1.22
C ASP A 138 -5.75 1.27 0.85
N GLU A 139 -5.93 -0.04 0.95
CA GLU A 139 -7.13 -0.77 0.52
C GLU A 139 -7.52 -0.45 -0.95
N SER A 140 -6.51 -0.35 -1.79
CA SER A 140 -6.58 0.07 -3.21
C SER A 140 -7.59 -0.74 -4.04
N ALA A 141 -7.78 -2.03 -3.73
CA ALA A 141 -8.80 -2.87 -4.39
C ALA A 141 -10.26 -2.39 -4.15
N ARG A 142 -10.46 -1.46 -3.20
CA ARG A 142 -11.78 -0.86 -2.85
C ARG A 142 -11.90 0.61 -3.22
N VAL A 143 -10.84 1.17 -3.78
CA VAL A 143 -10.82 2.56 -4.27
C VAL A 143 -11.32 2.59 -5.72
N SER A 144 -11.99 3.67 -6.12
CA SER A 144 -12.52 3.81 -7.48
C SER A 144 -11.41 4.05 -8.51
N ASP A 145 -11.61 3.57 -9.73
CA ASP A 145 -10.70 3.81 -10.85
C ASP A 145 -10.57 5.29 -11.20
N ASP A 146 -11.61 6.09 -10.98
CA ASP A 146 -11.59 7.53 -11.24
C ASP A 146 -10.62 8.24 -10.29
N LEU A 147 -10.59 7.83 -9.02
CA LEU A 147 -9.60 8.33 -8.08
C LEU A 147 -8.18 7.95 -8.50
N TYR A 148 -7.97 6.69 -8.85
CA TYR A 148 -6.67 6.21 -9.34
C TYR A 148 -6.17 7.03 -10.54
N ARG A 149 -7.06 7.35 -11.50
CA ARG A 149 -6.75 8.24 -12.63
C ARG A 149 -6.41 9.66 -12.18
N ALA A 150 -7.08 10.17 -11.14
CA ALA A 150 -6.87 11.52 -10.63
C ALA A 150 -5.54 11.71 -9.89
N ILE A 151 -5.02 10.67 -9.22
CA ILE A 151 -3.77 10.78 -8.44
C ILE A 151 -2.51 10.61 -9.29
N ARG A 152 -2.55 9.89 -10.40
CA ARG A 152 -1.36 9.63 -11.25
C ARG A 152 -0.67 10.91 -11.75
N PRO A 153 -1.39 11.92 -12.26
CA PRO A 153 -0.77 13.17 -12.70
C PRO A 153 -0.03 13.95 -11.59
N MET A 154 -0.39 13.75 -10.32
CA MET A 154 0.26 14.41 -9.19
C MET A 154 1.73 14.02 -9.00
N LEU A 155 2.14 12.89 -9.57
CA LEU A 155 3.50 12.36 -9.51
C LEU A 155 4.38 12.85 -10.67
N ALA A 156 3.80 13.47 -11.70
CA ALA A 156 4.49 13.75 -12.96
C ALA A 156 5.68 14.70 -12.79
N VAL A 157 5.53 15.77 -12.00
CA VAL A 157 6.56 16.80 -11.81
C VAL A 157 7.73 16.29 -10.97
N THR A 158 7.45 15.49 -9.96
CA THR A 158 8.44 15.00 -8.99
C THR A 158 9.06 13.67 -9.40
N ASN A 159 8.52 13.02 -10.43
CA ASN A 159 8.78 11.61 -10.72
C ASN A 159 8.61 10.74 -9.46
N GLY A 160 7.52 11.02 -8.72
CA GLY A 160 7.25 10.45 -7.43
C GLY A 160 6.89 8.97 -7.47
N ARG A 161 6.86 8.35 -6.29
CA ARG A 161 6.53 6.93 -6.09
C ARG A 161 5.03 6.74 -5.88
N LEU A 162 4.48 5.67 -6.42
CA LEU A 162 3.11 5.22 -6.15
C LEU A 162 3.15 3.81 -5.57
N ILE A 163 2.52 3.65 -4.42
CA ILE A 163 2.37 2.36 -3.75
C ILE A 163 0.89 2.06 -3.62
N LEU A 164 0.46 0.98 -4.27
CA LEU A 164 -0.89 0.43 -4.11
C LEU A 164 -0.82 -0.75 -3.15
N MET A 165 -1.62 -0.76 -2.09
CA MET A 165 -1.63 -1.87 -1.14
C MET A 165 -3.04 -2.27 -0.75
N SER A 166 -3.35 -3.57 -0.83
CA SER A 166 -4.67 -4.11 -0.47
C SER A 166 -4.63 -5.61 -0.22
N THR A 167 -5.69 -6.12 0.40
CA THR A 167 -6.16 -7.49 0.14
C THR A 167 -6.92 -7.50 -1.18
N PRO A 168 -6.95 -8.62 -1.95
CA PRO A 168 -7.75 -8.72 -3.16
C PRO A 168 -9.24 -8.47 -2.91
N PHE A 169 -9.91 -7.92 -3.91
CA PHE A 169 -11.36 -7.71 -3.86
C PHE A 169 -12.01 -7.96 -5.22
N GLY A 170 -12.02 -9.21 -5.63
CA GLY A 170 -12.50 -9.62 -6.95
C GLY A 170 -11.52 -9.33 -8.09
N LYS A 171 -11.81 -9.85 -9.28
CA LYS A 171 -11.05 -9.60 -10.52
C LYS A 171 -11.54 -8.32 -11.21
N ARG A 172 -11.44 -7.17 -10.53
CA ARG A 172 -11.95 -5.89 -11.02
C ARG A 172 -11.15 -4.71 -10.50
N GLY A 173 -11.29 -3.56 -11.17
CA GLY A 173 -10.68 -2.29 -10.81
C GLY A 173 -9.18 -2.22 -11.07
N HIS A 174 -8.61 -1.03 -10.91
CA HIS A 174 -7.22 -0.75 -11.23
C HIS A 174 -6.22 -1.64 -10.45
N PHE A 175 -6.50 -1.98 -9.19
CA PHE A 175 -5.60 -2.83 -8.40
C PHE A 175 -5.42 -4.22 -9.02
N TYR A 176 -6.52 -4.83 -9.51
CA TYR A 176 -6.46 -6.11 -10.21
C TYR A 176 -5.81 -5.97 -11.59
N GLN A 177 -6.16 -4.93 -12.34
CA GLN A 177 -5.59 -4.68 -13.67
C GLN A 177 -4.07 -4.51 -13.61
N GLU A 178 -3.58 -3.66 -12.71
CA GLU A 178 -2.13 -3.45 -12.52
C GLU A 178 -1.43 -4.70 -11.96
N TRP A 179 -2.13 -5.52 -11.17
CA TRP A 179 -1.59 -6.79 -10.73
C TRP A 179 -1.43 -7.80 -11.87
N SER A 180 -2.42 -7.92 -12.74
CA SER A 180 -2.45 -8.91 -13.81
C SER A 180 -1.66 -8.49 -15.05
N GLU A 181 -1.71 -7.21 -15.43
CA GLU A 181 -1.24 -6.71 -16.73
C GLU A 181 -0.14 -5.65 -16.63
N GLY A 182 0.03 -5.02 -15.46
CA GLY A 182 1.00 -3.94 -15.29
C GLY A 182 2.44 -4.43 -15.20
N ASP A 183 3.24 -4.21 -16.24
CA ASP A 183 4.65 -4.65 -16.32
C ASP A 183 5.61 -3.73 -15.58
N GLU A 184 5.23 -2.47 -15.34
CA GLU A 184 6.07 -1.47 -14.67
C GLU A 184 6.08 -1.61 -13.13
N TRP A 185 5.29 -2.51 -12.56
CA TRP A 185 5.09 -2.66 -11.12
C TRP A 185 6.03 -3.68 -10.48
N ALA A 186 6.71 -3.27 -9.42
CA ALA A 186 7.33 -4.22 -8.49
C ALA A 186 6.21 -4.85 -7.63
N LYS A 187 5.87 -6.09 -7.93
CA LYS A 187 4.75 -6.82 -7.33
C LYS A 187 5.23 -7.68 -6.16
N PHE A 188 4.58 -7.51 -5.00
CA PHE A 188 4.83 -8.31 -3.80
C PHE A 188 3.53 -8.96 -3.37
N GLN A 189 3.51 -10.30 -3.29
CA GLN A 189 2.40 -11.06 -2.73
C GLN A 189 2.81 -11.58 -1.35
N ILE A 190 2.01 -11.27 -0.33
CA ILE A 190 2.28 -11.68 1.05
C ILE A 190 1.07 -12.41 1.61
N LYS A 191 1.13 -13.73 1.58
CA LYS A 191 0.09 -14.60 2.11
C LYS A 191 0.16 -14.67 3.62
N ALA A 192 -0.96 -14.96 4.28
CA ALA A 192 -0.99 -15.10 5.73
C ALA A 192 -0.08 -16.22 6.25
N VAL A 193 0.09 -17.28 5.48
CA VAL A 193 0.98 -18.41 5.82
C VAL A 193 2.45 -18.01 5.85
N ASP A 194 2.82 -16.94 5.16
CA ASP A 194 4.19 -16.41 5.10
C ASP A 194 4.46 -15.38 6.21
N CYS A 195 3.44 -15.04 7.02
CA CYS A 195 3.56 -14.06 8.09
C CYS A 195 3.86 -14.76 9.44
N PRO A 196 5.05 -14.57 10.02
CA PRO A 196 5.44 -15.27 11.26
C PRO A 196 4.54 -14.99 12.46
N ARG A 197 3.86 -13.84 12.45
CA ARG A 197 2.96 -13.41 13.54
C ARG A 197 1.57 -14.06 13.46
N ILE A 198 1.21 -14.70 12.36
CA ILE A 198 -0.10 -15.35 12.17
C ILE A 198 0.04 -16.84 12.48
N ARG A 199 -0.64 -17.29 13.51
CA ARG A 199 -0.58 -18.68 13.98
C ARG A 199 -1.32 -19.61 13.01
N LYS A 200 -0.78 -20.81 12.82
CA LYS A 200 -1.37 -21.82 11.92
C LYS A 200 -2.75 -22.30 12.38
N ASP A 201 -2.93 -22.50 13.70
CA ASP A 201 -4.21 -22.92 14.27
C ASP A 201 -5.31 -21.87 14.06
N PHE A 202 -4.96 -20.56 14.10
CA PHE A 202 -5.86 -19.48 13.73
C PHE A 202 -6.29 -19.60 12.26
N LEU A 203 -5.35 -19.79 11.34
CA LEU A 203 -5.65 -19.92 9.91
C LEU A 203 -6.54 -21.14 9.61
N GLU A 204 -6.32 -22.26 10.28
CA GLU A 204 -7.18 -23.44 10.15
C GLU A 204 -8.61 -23.17 10.67
N SER A 205 -8.74 -22.43 11.76
CA SER A 205 -10.04 -22.00 12.29
C SER A 205 -10.77 -21.08 11.32
N GLU A 206 -10.06 -20.07 10.78
CA GLU A 206 -10.62 -19.13 9.81
C GLU A 206 -11.05 -19.83 8.52
N LYS A 207 -10.26 -20.78 8.02
CA LYS A 207 -10.61 -21.56 6.84
C LYS A 207 -11.92 -22.35 7.04
N ARG A 208 -12.11 -22.94 8.21
CA ARG A 208 -13.36 -23.67 8.56
C ARG A 208 -14.55 -22.73 8.70
N SER A 209 -14.32 -21.56 9.27
CA SER A 209 -15.38 -20.58 9.55
C SER A 209 -15.85 -19.81 8.32
N LEU A 210 -14.92 -19.34 7.49
CA LEU A 210 -15.20 -18.50 6.33
C LEU A 210 -15.47 -19.29 5.05
N GLY A 211 -15.03 -20.55 5.00
CA GLY A 211 -15.02 -21.35 3.79
C GLY A 211 -13.87 -21.01 2.83
N ASP A 212 -13.64 -21.89 1.87
CA ASP A 212 -12.48 -21.82 0.97
C ASP A 212 -12.40 -20.53 0.14
N TRP A 213 -13.53 -20.03 -0.34
CA TRP A 213 -13.57 -18.85 -1.21
C TRP A 213 -13.05 -17.59 -0.49
N TRP A 214 -13.61 -17.27 0.68
CA TRP A 214 -13.20 -16.14 1.48
C TRP A 214 -11.79 -16.29 2.03
N PHE A 215 -11.43 -17.52 2.46
CA PHE A 215 -10.09 -17.81 2.94
C PHE A 215 -9.02 -17.55 1.86
N LYS A 216 -9.27 -17.98 0.63
CA LYS A 216 -8.37 -17.73 -0.51
C LYS A 216 -8.20 -16.23 -0.77
N GLN A 217 -9.27 -15.46 -0.76
CA GLN A 217 -9.20 -14.02 -0.98
C GLN A 217 -8.48 -13.30 0.16
N GLU A 218 -8.90 -13.48 1.41
CA GLU A 218 -8.45 -12.66 2.54
C GLU A 218 -7.09 -13.10 3.12
N TYR A 219 -6.74 -14.38 3.02
CA TYR A 219 -5.54 -14.94 3.62
C TYR A 219 -4.51 -15.45 2.60
N MET A 220 -4.95 -15.93 1.45
CA MET A 220 -4.05 -16.46 0.41
C MET A 220 -3.78 -15.45 -0.71
N CYS A 221 -4.37 -14.25 -0.64
CA CYS A 221 -4.17 -13.17 -1.60
C CYS A 221 -4.54 -13.55 -3.05
N GLU A 222 -5.55 -14.39 -3.22
CA GLU A 222 -6.05 -14.79 -4.53
C GLU A 222 -7.17 -13.85 -4.99
N PHE A 223 -7.14 -13.43 -6.25
CA PHE A 223 -8.24 -12.69 -6.86
C PHE A 223 -9.32 -13.66 -7.27
N MET A 224 -10.42 -13.66 -6.53
CA MET A 224 -11.54 -14.55 -6.76
C MET A 224 -12.57 -13.91 -7.70
N ASP A 225 -13.28 -14.72 -8.49
CA ASP A 225 -14.44 -14.23 -9.22
C ASP A 225 -15.55 -13.81 -8.24
N SER A 226 -16.39 -12.84 -8.62
CA SER A 226 -17.51 -12.44 -7.77
C SER A 226 -18.46 -13.63 -7.54
N VAL A 227 -18.89 -13.81 -6.29
CA VAL A 227 -19.87 -14.86 -5.95
C VAL A 227 -21.18 -14.67 -6.72
N ASP A 228 -21.50 -13.42 -7.08
CA ASP A 228 -22.72 -13.01 -7.80
C ASP A 228 -22.51 -12.94 -9.32
N SER A 229 -21.34 -13.32 -9.84
CA SER A 229 -21.09 -13.34 -11.29
C SER A 229 -21.91 -14.45 -11.95
N ALA A 230 -22.77 -14.09 -12.89
CA ALA A 230 -23.54 -15.05 -13.70
C ALA A 230 -22.62 -15.97 -14.52
N PHE A 231 -21.41 -15.50 -14.86
CA PHE A 231 -20.38 -16.24 -15.59
C PHE A 231 -19.03 -16.07 -14.91
N ARG A 232 -18.21 -17.13 -14.91
CA ARG A 232 -16.82 -17.03 -14.44
C ARG A 232 -15.95 -16.33 -15.47
N THR A 233 -14.95 -15.59 -15.02
CA THR A 233 -14.01 -14.86 -15.91
C THR A 233 -13.38 -15.79 -16.96
N GLU A 234 -13.09 -17.04 -16.60
CA GLU A 234 -12.53 -18.05 -17.50
C GLU A 234 -13.53 -18.50 -18.57
N GLU A 235 -14.81 -18.58 -18.23
CA GLU A 235 -15.89 -18.92 -19.19
C GLU A 235 -16.05 -17.78 -20.20
N ILE A 236 -16.01 -16.51 -19.72
CA ILE A 236 -16.03 -15.34 -20.60
C ILE A 236 -14.81 -15.33 -21.53
N LYS A 237 -13.59 -15.59 -21.03
CA LYS A 237 -12.38 -15.65 -21.86
C LYS A 237 -12.48 -16.71 -22.94
N ARG A 238 -13.01 -17.90 -22.65
CA ARG A 238 -13.23 -18.95 -23.63
C ARG A 238 -14.20 -18.58 -24.74
N MET A 239 -15.14 -17.69 -24.48
CA MET A 239 -16.08 -17.18 -25.50
C MET A 239 -15.37 -16.32 -26.56
N PHE A 240 -14.20 -15.79 -26.26
CA PHE A 240 -13.40 -14.93 -27.17
C PHE A 240 -12.12 -15.62 -27.67
N GLU A 241 -11.92 -16.93 -27.43
CA GLU A 241 -10.82 -17.68 -28.02
C GLU A 241 -11.09 -17.86 -29.52
N GLU A 242 -10.10 -17.50 -30.36
CA GLU A 242 -10.22 -17.47 -31.84
C GLU A 242 -10.33 -18.87 -32.50
N ASN A 243 -10.18 -19.94 -31.75
CA ASN A 243 -10.25 -21.33 -32.26
C ASN A 243 -11.59 -22.01 -31.92
N ILE A 244 -12.70 -21.43 -32.33
CA ILE A 244 -13.98 -22.14 -32.33
C ILE A 244 -14.05 -22.94 -33.63
N GLU A 245 -13.97 -24.26 -33.55
CA GLU A 245 -14.31 -25.14 -34.69
C GLU A 245 -15.74 -24.82 -35.14
N GLN A 246 -15.88 -24.40 -36.42
CA GLN A 246 -17.19 -24.20 -37.01
C GLN A 246 -17.94 -25.52 -36.96
N TRP A 247 -19.09 -25.51 -36.33
CA TRP A 247 -20.00 -26.66 -36.41
C TRP A 247 -20.36 -26.86 -37.88
N ALA A 248 -19.94 -27.98 -38.43
CA ALA A 248 -20.45 -28.43 -39.72
C ALA A 248 -21.91 -28.86 -39.50
N LEU A 249 -22.85 -28.12 -40.12
CA LEU A 249 -24.25 -28.49 -40.21
C LEU A 249 -24.44 -29.58 -41.25
#